data_661a98b047a5ffcaf4dc03fa2432f304
#
_entry.id   661a98b047a5ffcaf4dc03fa2432f304
#
_cell.length_a   1.000
_cell.length_b   1.000
_cell.length_c   1.000
_cell.angle_alpha   90.00
_cell.angle_beta   90.00
_cell.angle_gamma   90.00
#
_symmetry.space_group_name_H-M   'P 1'
#
loop_
_entity.id
_entity.type
_entity.pdbx_description
1 polymer ?
#
loop_
_entity_poly.entity_id
_entity_poly.type
_entity_poly.pdbx_seq_one_letter_code
_entity_poly.pdbx_strand_id
1 'polypeptide(L)'
;MSFFRLTDKTAGTKPAEEAGSTGFRRAVRIIRTVLICFAAALYVFYFITNLRAMSIGGGILSASLLALFTFAACTAVPLVLKTLIGERLCSFVPVTNARRDFSRIMLAALAIHIVTTILGMVLYRVFTPDFSGNLFELWETSWSKHNTDVPHYINIAENWYVNDGKDRLLIVFYPMLPLLMRMLNPVFHNSFVSAQIINTIATCLASGMAYLTLYGILGKKRSVHAALLSLLLPGAIFLNSPMTEPLFMLFCFCAFYCLQKHKFILSAVFTALAGFTRSLGVVLAAAIFIEGVGTIVRNIRDGKKCGKQIIAVAAALVISTLGTVAYLLINYNVSGDFFVFMEYEKLNWDQQLGLFFDTMRYIWDWCVNAIPNGNISVIYSLWIPTVLIAFASLALITARMRELPSAYIVFFLAYYVLAMGCTWLLSAVRYLCATLPLTASVAALCTTKKKTQAVYGCTCVLYVAFLCMYMLRLSIF
;
A
#
# COMPACT_ATOMS: atom_id res chain seq x y z
N MET A 1 24.45 -23.55 -7.06
CA MET A 1 23.86 -24.73 -6.42
C MET A 1 24.60 -25.03 -5.12
N SER A 2 24.36 -24.29 -4.03
CA SER A 2 24.80 -24.72 -2.67
C SER A 2 24.12 -23.77 -1.64
N PHE A 3 22.82 -23.93 -1.41
CA PHE A 3 22.05 -23.14 -0.42
C PHE A 3 21.29 -24.02 0.57
N PHE A 4 21.74 -25.28 0.80
CA PHE A 4 21.14 -26.17 1.78
C PHE A 4 22.21 -26.90 2.56
N ARG A 5 22.80 -26.24 3.57
CA ARG A 5 23.40 -26.93 4.73
C ARG A 5 23.17 -26.08 5.99
N LEU A 6 22.10 -26.39 6.69
CA LEU A 6 22.01 -26.17 8.13
C LEU A 6 22.57 -27.41 8.80
N THR A 7 23.77 -27.34 9.36
CA THR A 7 24.32 -28.33 10.27
C THR A 7 23.72 -28.06 11.65
N ASP A 8 22.69 -28.83 11.99
CA ASP A 8 22.32 -29.04 13.39
C ASP A 8 23.19 -30.11 14.00
N LYS A 9 24.04 -29.71 14.95
CA LYS A 9 24.64 -30.61 15.92
C LYS A 9 24.13 -30.25 17.29
N THR A 10 23.02 -30.84 17.71
CA THR A 10 22.74 -31.11 19.12
C THR A 10 22.05 -32.45 19.25
N ALA A 11 22.75 -33.36 19.89
CA ALA A 11 22.25 -34.68 20.22
C ALA A 11 21.14 -34.58 21.28
N GLY A 12 20.04 -35.31 21.10
CA GLY A 12 19.05 -35.59 22.13
C GLY A 12 17.69 -34.94 21.98
N THR A 13 17.11 -34.87 20.78
CA THR A 13 15.71 -34.46 20.60
C THR A 13 14.75 -35.63 20.75
N LYS A 14 13.74 -35.44 21.62
CA LYS A 14 12.71 -36.44 21.96
C LYS A 14 11.81 -36.74 20.73
N PRO A 15 11.22 -37.97 20.64
CA PRO A 15 10.35 -38.41 19.52
C PRO A 15 9.17 -37.48 19.22
N ALA A 16 8.70 -36.68 20.18
CA ALA A 16 7.61 -35.74 20.05
C ALA A 16 7.97 -34.49 19.20
N GLU A 17 9.23 -34.02 19.20
CA GLU A 17 9.70 -32.88 18.38
C GLU A 17 9.85 -33.29 16.91
N GLU A 18 10.25 -34.50 16.63
CA GLU A 18 10.33 -35.02 15.25
C GLU A 18 8.95 -35.25 14.64
N ALA A 19 7.98 -35.75 15.40
CA ALA A 19 6.59 -35.91 14.97
C ALA A 19 5.92 -34.56 14.68
N GLY A 20 6.15 -33.54 15.53
CA GLY A 20 5.68 -32.17 15.31
C GLY A 20 6.28 -31.52 14.05
N SER A 21 7.57 -31.76 13.78
CA SER A 21 8.25 -31.26 12.58
C SER A 21 7.73 -31.94 11.30
N THR A 22 7.38 -33.21 11.35
CA THR A 22 6.84 -33.97 10.21
C THR A 22 5.41 -33.54 9.88
N GLY A 23 4.55 -33.34 10.89
CA GLY A 23 3.18 -32.83 10.73
C GLY A 23 3.16 -31.42 10.13
N PHE A 24 4.02 -30.52 10.62
CA PHE A 24 4.15 -29.17 10.09
C PHE A 24 4.60 -29.19 8.61
N ARG A 25 5.62 -29.96 8.26
CA ARG A 25 6.07 -30.08 6.86
C ARG A 25 4.97 -30.63 5.95
N ARG A 26 4.19 -31.58 6.44
CA ARG A 26 3.04 -32.16 5.71
C ARG A 26 1.97 -31.09 5.48
N ALA A 27 1.59 -30.32 6.50
CA ALA A 27 0.63 -29.22 6.38
C ALA A 27 1.09 -28.16 5.37
N VAL A 28 2.34 -27.71 5.45
CA VAL A 28 2.92 -26.77 4.47
C VAL A 28 2.85 -27.32 3.06
N ARG A 29 3.18 -28.60 2.86
CA ARG A 29 3.12 -29.24 1.52
C ARG A 29 1.69 -29.27 1.01
N ILE A 30 0.74 -29.71 1.81
CA ILE A 30 -0.68 -29.79 1.41
C ILE A 30 -1.20 -28.40 1.00
N ILE A 31 -1.00 -27.38 1.84
CA ILE A 31 -1.49 -26.02 1.54
C ILE A 31 -0.86 -25.47 0.26
N ARG A 32 0.44 -25.66 0.07
CA ARG A 32 1.13 -25.25 -1.17
C ARG A 32 0.57 -25.96 -2.40
N THR A 33 0.35 -27.27 -2.30
CA THR A 33 -0.24 -28.03 -3.42
C THR A 33 -1.65 -27.53 -3.72
N VAL A 34 -2.48 -27.30 -2.72
CA VAL A 34 -3.83 -26.73 -2.90
C VAL A 34 -3.76 -25.36 -3.57
N LEU A 35 -2.88 -24.47 -3.13
CA LEU A 35 -2.71 -23.15 -3.74
C LEU A 35 -2.28 -23.22 -5.20
N ILE A 36 -1.33 -24.10 -5.54
CA ILE A 36 -0.86 -24.30 -6.92
C ILE A 36 -1.98 -24.87 -7.80
N CYS A 37 -2.67 -25.92 -7.32
CA CYS A 37 -3.80 -26.51 -8.06
C CYS A 37 -4.93 -25.51 -8.25
N PHE A 38 -5.27 -24.72 -7.22
CA PHE A 38 -6.30 -23.69 -7.31
C PHE A 38 -5.90 -22.59 -8.32
N ALA A 39 -4.66 -22.09 -8.28
CA ALA A 39 -4.18 -21.09 -9.23
C ALA A 39 -4.18 -21.61 -10.67
N ALA A 40 -3.75 -22.87 -10.86
CA ALA A 40 -3.78 -23.51 -12.17
C ALA A 40 -5.22 -23.68 -12.69
N ALA A 41 -6.14 -24.18 -11.85
CA ALA A 41 -7.54 -24.34 -12.22
C ALA A 41 -8.22 -22.99 -12.51
N LEU A 42 -7.93 -21.97 -11.70
CA LEU A 42 -8.44 -20.61 -11.90
C LEU A 42 -7.94 -20.03 -13.23
N TYR A 43 -6.65 -20.23 -13.55
CA TYR A 43 -6.11 -19.74 -14.83
C TYR A 43 -6.67 -20.48 -16.03
N VAL A 44 -6.82 -21.81 -15.94
CA VAL A 44 -7.43 -22.61 -17.02
C VAL A 44 -8.88 -22.17 -17.25
N PHE A 45 -9.66 -22.00 -16.19
CA PHE A 45 -11.03 -21.49 -16.28
C PHE A 45 -11.06 -20.09 -16.94
N TYR A 46 -10.22 -19.19 -16.45
CA TYR A 46 -10.09 -17.83 -16.99
C TYR A 46 -9.68 -17.86 -18.47
N PHE A 47 -8.71 -18.71 -18.85
CA PHE A 47 -8.25 -18.85 -20.22
C PHE A 47 -9.36 -19.33 -21.15
N ILE A 48 -10.11 -20.36 -20.74
CA ILE A 48 -11.22 -20.92 -21.54
C ILE A 48 -12.33 -19.86 -21.72
N THR A 49 -12.69 -19.14 -20.66
CA THR A 49 -13.77 -18.13 -20.73
C THR A 49 -13.39 -16.90 -21.55
N ASN A 50 -12.09 -16.59 -21.69
CA ASN A 50 -11.59 -15.44 -22.44
C ASN A 50 -10.86 -15.81 -23.74
N LEU A 51 -10.90 -17.06 -24.19
CA LEU A 51 -10.10 -17.58 -25.31
C LEU A 51 -10.21 -16.74 -26.59
N ARG A 52 -11.41 -16.22 -26.89
CA ARG A 52 -11.68 -15.44 -28.11
C ARG A 52 -11.19 -13.99 -28.01
N ALA A 53 -11.05 -13.46 -26.80
CA ALA A 53 -10.68 -12.05 -26.53
C ALA A 53 -9.23 -11.90 -26.07
N MET A 54 -8.53 -13.01 -25.84
CA MET A 54 -7.19 -13.00 -25.23
C MET A 54 -6.10 -12.94 -26.30
N SER A 55 -5.33 -11.86 -26.30
CA SER A 55 -4.08 -11.80 -27.06
C SER A 55 -3.01 -12.70 -26.42
N ILE A 56 -2.09 -13.25 -27.21
CA ILE A 56 -1.01 -14.11 -26.73
C ILE A 56 -0.16 -13.38 -25.67
N GLY A 57 0.22 -12.13 -25.95
CA GLY A 57 1.04 -11.33 -25.01
C GLY A 57 0.32 -11.03 -23.70
N GLY A 58 -0.96 -10.66 -23.76
CA GLY A 58 -1.80 -10.44 -22.59
C GLY A 58 -1.96 -11.70 -21.74
N GLY A 59 -2.16 -12.86 -22.40
CA GLY A 59 -2.23 -14.16 -21.73
C GLY A 59 -0.92 -14.53 -21.01
N ILE A 60 0.23 -14.33 -21.66
CA ILE A 60 1.55 -14.60 -21.06
C ILE A 60 1.77 -13.69 -19.83
N LEU A 61 1.48 -12.39 -19.93
CA LEU A 61 1.65 -11.45 -18.80
C LEU A 61 0.75 -11.81 -17.62
N SER A 62 -0.53 -12.15 -17.88
CA SER A 62 -1.49 -12.58 -16.86
C SER A 62 -1.04 -13.86 -16.15
N ALA A 63 -0.61 -14.89 -16.95
CA ALA A 63 -0.09 -16.13 -16.40
C ALA A 63 1.16 -15.91 -15.54
N SER A 64 2.07 -15.05 -16.02
CA SER A 64 3.32 -14.72 -15.31
C SER A 64 3.07 -14.03 -13.98
N LEU A 65 2.11 -13.09 -13.93
CA LEU A 65 1.74 -12.41 -12.69
C LEU A 65 1.09 -13.37 -11.70
N LEU A 66 0.15 -14.21 -12.14
CA LEU A 66 -0.48 -15.21 -11.29
C LEU A 66 0.54 -16.23 -10.77
N ALA A 67 1.48 -16.68 -11.62
CA ALA A 67 2.55 -17.58 -11.22
C ALA A 67 3.46 -16.96 -10.16
N LEU A 68 3.88 -15.70 -10.34
CA LEU A 68 4.69 -14.97 -9.36
C LEU A 68 3.94 -14.77 -8.04
N PHE A 69 2.66 -14.41 -8.09
CA PHE A 69 1.82 -14.29 -6.89
C PHE A 69 1.66 -15.62 -6.17
N THR A 70 1.42 -16.71 -6.91
CA THR A 70 1.31 -18.07 -6.35
C THR A 70 2.63 -18.50 -5.68
N PHE A 71 3.76 -18.18 -6.30
CA PHE A 71 5.08 -18.42 -5.71
C PHE A 71 5.28 -17.62 -4.42
N ALA A 72 4.88 -16.33 -4.41
CA ALA A 72 4.90 -15.48 -3.22
C ALA A 72 4.02 -16.05 -2.10
N ALA A 73 2.77 -16.43 -2.42
CA ALA A 73 1.84 -17.03 -1.47
C ALA A 73 2.39 -18.35 -0.91
N CYS A 74 2.91 -19.24 -1.76
CA CYS A 74 3.56 -20.49 -1.34
C CYS A 74 4.78 -20.26 -0.43
N THR A 75 5.53 -19.17 -0.68
CA THR A 75 6.67 -18.79 0.18
C THR A 75 6.21 -18.25 1.52
N ALA A 76 5.07 -17.56 1.58
CA ALA A 76 4.46 -17.02 2.79
C ALA A 76 3.88 -18.12 3.71
N VAL A 77 3.35 -19.21 3.16
CA VAL A 77 2.68 -20.30 3.93
C VAL A 77 3.44 -20.74 5.17
N PRO A 78 4.72 -21.16 5.10
CA PRO A 78 5.42 -21.62 6.31
C PRO A 78 5.64 -20.51 7.33
N LEU A 79 5.79 -19.25 6.89
CA LEU A 79 5.97 -18.11 7.79
C LEU A 79 4.66 -17.80 8.55
N VAL A 80 3.55 -17.78 7.83
CA VAL A 80 2.22 -17.56 8.42
C VAL A 80 1.87 -18.67 9.38
N LEU A 81 2.04 -19.94 8.99
CA LEU A 81 1.76 -21.09 9.87
C LEU A 81 2.62 -21.06 11.13
N LYS A 82 3.91 -20.72 11.04
CA LYS A 82 4.77 -20.56 12.21
C LYS A 82 4.23 -19.49 13.17
N THR A 83 3.78 -18.35 12.65
CA THR A 83 3.17 -17.32 13.47
C THR A 83 1.88 -17.83 14.13
N LEU A 84 1.00 -18.51 13.37
CA LEU A 84 -0.27 -19.03 13.89
C LEU A 84 -0.10 -20.12 14.96
N ILE A 85 0.98 -20.89 14.93
CA ILE A 85 1.33 -21.83 16.00
C ILE A 85 2.13 -21.19 17.15
N GLY A 86 2.26 -19.86 17.16
CA GLY A 86 2.85 -19.08 18.24
C GLY A 86 4.36 -18.87 18.15
N GLU A 87 5.03 -19.22 17.05
CA GLU A 87 6.45 -18.91 16.86
C GLU A 87 6.65 -17.41 16.55
N ARG A 88 7.72 -16.81 17.06
CA ARG A 88 8.16 -15.47 16.68
C ARG A 88 9.15 -15.54 15.54
N LEU A 89 8.85 -14.93 14.40
CA LEU A 89 9.74 -14.89 13.24
C LEU A 89 10.74 -13.75 13.29
N CYS A 90 10.40 -12.66 13.98
CA CYS A 90 11.25 -11.48 14.12
C CYS A 90 11.43 -11.16 15.60
N SER A 91 12.68 -10.85 15.99
CA SER A 91 12.99 -10.26 17.30
C SER A 91 12.85 -8.75 17.21
N PHE A 92 11.99 -8.16 18.05
CA PHE A 92 11.87 -6.70 18.10
C PHE A 92 12.92 -6.10 19.05
N VAL A 93 13.86 -5.35 18.48
CA VAL A 93 14.85 -4.61 19.26
C VAL A 93 14.20 -3.33 19.81
N PRO A 94 14.35 -3.01 21.12
CA PRO A 94 13.85 -1.76 21.67
C PRO A 94 14.47 -0.54 20.99
N VAL A 95 13.65 0.46 20.70
CA VAL A 95 14.12 1.71 20.07
C VAL A 95 14.87 2.54 21.09
N THR A 96 16.16 2.78 20.87
CA THR A 96 16.96 3.71 21.68
C THR A 96 16.91 5.11 21.06
N ASN A 97 16.89 6.18 21.88
CA ASN A 97 16.83 7.57 21.44
C ASN A 97 15.65 7.90 20.49
N ALA A 98 14.54 7.18 20.62
CA ALA A 98 13.39 7.25 19.72
C ALA A 98 12.93 8.69 19.43
N ARG A 99 12.79 9.53 20.48
CA ARG A 99 12.28 10.91 20.35
C ARG A 99 13.21 11.78 19.48
N ARG A 100 14.52 11.72 19.74
CA ARG A 100 15.50 12.53 19.00
C ARG A 100 15.60 12.12 17.53
N ASP A 101 15.68 10.83 17.27
CA ASP A 101 15.79 10.32 15.90
C ASP A 101 14.49 10.56 15.12
N PHE A 102 13.32 10.38 15.76
CA PHE A 102 12.01 10.68 15.18
C PHE A 102 11.91 12.14 14.72
N SER A 103 12.25 13.10 15.61
CA SER A 103 12.22 14.53 15.26
C SER A 103 13.16 14.88 14.13
N ARG A 104 14.36 14.29 14.10
CA ARG A 104 15.33 14.51 12.98
C ARG A 104 14.79 13.99 11.66
N ILE A 105 14.14 12.83 11.66
CA ILE A 105 13.54 12.24 10.47
C ILE A 105 12.37 13.10 9.98
N MET A 106 11.53 13.59 10.90
CA MET A 106 10.45 14.52 10.54
C MET A 106 10.98 15.79 9.89
N LEU A 107 12.05 16.38 10.43
CA LEU A 107 12.69 17.56 9.83
C LEU A 107 13.29 17.26 8.44
N ALA A 108 13.92 16.10 8.27
CA ALA A 108 14.40 15.67 6.98
C ALA A 108 13.25 15.43 5.99
N ALA A 109 12.14 14.84 6.45
CA ALA A 109 10.93 14.65 5.64
C ALA A 109 10.33 15.99 5.21
N LEU A 110 10.24 16.96 6.12
CA LEU A 110 9.78 18.32 5.82
C LEU A 110 10.67 18.98 4.76
N ALA A 111 12.00 18.88 4.90
CA ALA A 111 12.94 19.43 3.93
C ALA A 111 12.77 18.78 2.54
N ILE A 112 12.64 17.44 2.46
CA ILE A 112 12.39 16.73 1.22
C ILE A 112 11.05 17.18 0.60
N HIS A 113 10.02 17.28 1.40
CA HIS A 113 8.67 17.71 0.96
C HIS A 113 8.71 19.13 0.36
N ILE A 114 9.36 20.09 1.05
CA ILE A 114 9.51 21.46 0.56
C ILE A 114 10.34 21.49 -0.73
N VAL A 115 11.49 20.78 -0.77
CA VAL A 115 12.33 20.73 -1.98
C VAL A 115 11.56 20.14 -3.15
N THR A 116 10.78 19.07 -2.92
CA THR A 116 9.96 18.48 -3.99
C THR A 116 8.87 19.43 -4.46
N THR A 117 8.21 20.14 -3.54
CA THR A 117 7.19 21.14 -3.89
C THR A 117 7.78 22.22 -4.78
N ILE A 118 8.92 22.79 -4.39
CA ILE A 118 9.59 23.85 -5.15
C ILE A 118 10.09 23.31 -6.51
N LEU A 119 10.70 22.12 -6.52
CA LEU A 119 11.17 21.49 -7.77
C LEU A 119 9.99 21.25 -8.73
N GLY A 120 8.84 20.80 -8.23
CA GLY A 120 7.64 20.64 -9.05
C GLY A 120 7.17 21.97 -9.65
N MET A 121 7.12 23.03 -8.85
CA MET A 121 6.77 24.37 -9.35
C MET A 121 7.74 24.87 -10.43
N VAL A 122 9.05 24.67 -10.23
CA VAL A 122 10.08 25.05 -11.22
C VAL A 122 9.91 24.25 -12.51
N LEU A 123 9.77 22.93 -12.42
CA LEU A 123 9.55 22.08 -13.59
C LEU A 123 8.26 22.45 -14.34
N TYR A 124 7.15 22.68 -13.60
CA TYR A 124 5.91 23.12 -14.22
C TYR A 124 6.08 24.44 -14.97
N ARG A 125 6.77 25.42 -14.37
CA ARG A 125 7.06 26.72 -15.02
C ARG A 125 7.93 26.57 -16.26
N VAL A 126 8.91 25.63 -16.24
CA VAL A 126 9.75 25.33 -17.40
C VAL A 126 8.95 24.67 -18.52
N PHE A 127 8.05 23.74 -18.18
CA PHE A 127 7.23 23.03 -19.16
C PHE A 127 6.01 23.83 -19.65
N THR A 128 5.68 24.92 -18.95
CA THR A 128 4.56 25.82 -19.30
C THR A 128 5.07 27.27 -19.35
N PRO A 129 5.86 27.64 -20.36
CA PRO A 129 6.47 28.97 -20.45
C PRO A 129 5.48 30.13 -20.52
N ASP A 130 4.27 29.87 -21.02
CA ASP A 130 3.19 30.88 -21.14
C ASP A 130 2.43 31.12 -19.84
N PHE A 131 2.77 30.41 -18.75
CA PHE A 131 2.12 30.63 -17.46
C PHE A 131 2.43 32.04 -16.93
N SER A 132 1.40 32.85 -16.67
CA SER A 132 1.49 34.26 -16.27
C SER A 132 0.98 34.53 -14.84
N GLY A 133 0.61 33.48 -14.08
CA GLY A 133 0.11 33.61 -12.72
C GLY A 133 1.18 34.00 -11.69
N ASN A 134 0.73 34.44 -10.52
CA ASN A 134 1.60 34.71 -9.38
C ASN A 134 2.15 33.44 -8.74
N LEU A 135 2.99 33.57 -7.69
CA LEU A 135 3.65 32.43 -7.03
C LEU A 135 2.65 31.46 -6.37
N PHE A 136 1.57 31.99 -5.82
CA PHE A 136 0.53 31.16 -5.20
C PHE A 136 -0.24 30.36 -6.28
N GLU A 137 -0.63 31.00 -7.34
CA GLU A 137 -1.30 30.36 -8.48
C GLU A 137 -0.37 29.31 -9.14
N LEU A 138 0.94 29.59 -9.22
CA LEU A 138 1.92 28.60 -9.69
C LEU A 138 1.93 27.37 -8.78
N TRP A 139 1.98 27.56 -7.46
CA TRP A 139 1.95 26.46 -6.51
C TRP A 139 0.63 25.66 -6.63
N GLU A 140 -0.51 26.32 -6.59
CA GLU A 140 -1.82 25.68 -6.69
C GLU A 140 -1.96 24.93 -8.03
N THR A 141 -1.70 25.60 -9.16
CA THR A 141 -1.85 24.99 -10.48
C THR A 141 -0.91 23.82 -10.68
N SER A 142 0.36 23.90 -10.24
CA SER A 142 1.33 22.81 -10.42
C SER A 142 0.93 21.53 -9.67
N TRP A 143 0.30 21.65 -8.48
CA TRP A 143 -0.05 20.53 -7.61
C TRP A 143 -1.55 20.18 -7.59
N SER A 144 -2.40 20.94 -8.27
CA SER A 144 -3.83 20.66 -8.48
C SER A 144 -4.09 20.22 -9.92
N LYS A 145 -3.59 19.04 -10.30
CA LYS A 145 -3.77 18.52 -11.66
C LYS A 145 -5.22 18.14 -11.93
N HIS A 146 -5.82 18.67 -12.99
CA HIS A 146 -7.25 18.49 -13.32
C HIS A 146 -7.68 17.04 -13.57
N ASN A 147 -6.79 16.20 -14.09
CA ASN A 147 -7.09 14.79 -14.35
C ASN A 147 -6.62 13.86 -13.21
N THR A 148 -6.56 14.37 -11.97
CA THR A 148 -6.35 13.60 -10.75
C THR A 148 -7.57 13.76 -9.83
N ASP A 149 -7.57 13.07 -8.69
CA ASP A 149 -8.66 13.14 -7.72
C ASP A 149 -8.73 14.50 -6.97
N VAL A 150 -7.73 15.39 -7.14
CA VAL A 150 -7.59 16.65 -6.38
C VAL A 150 -8.79 17.56 -6.49
N PRO A 151 -9.33 17.88 -7.70
CA PRO A 151 -10.51 18.74 -7.82
C PRO A 151 -11.73 18.15 -7.09
N HIS A 152 -11.86 16.82 -7.07
CA HIS A 152 -12.95 16.14 -6.39
C HIS A 152 -12.85 16.27 -4.87
N TYR A 153 -11.66 16.10 -4.28
CA TYR A 153 -11.47 16.33 -2.83
C TYR A 153 -11.72 17.78 -2.43
N ILE A 154 -11.30 18.75 -3.26
CA ILE A 154 -11.58 20.17 -3.02
C ILE A 154 -13.09 20.42 -3.05
N ASN A 155 -13.80 19.95 -4.08
CA ASN A 155 -15.25 20.11 -4.20
C ASN A 155 -15.98 19.49 -2.99
N ILE A 156 -15.63 18.28 -2.57
CA ILE A 156 -16.24 17.63 -1.39
C ILE A 156 -15.94 18.43 -0.11
N ALA A 157 -14.74 18.99 0.03
CA ALA A 157 -14.41 19.82 1.20
C ALA A 157 -15.26 21.09 1.27
N GLU A 158 -15.61 21.70 0.15
CA GLU A 158 -16.39 22.92 0.06
C GLU A 158 -17.89 22.66 0.14
N ASN A 159 -18.40 21.73 -0.63
CA ASN A 159 -19.84 21.49 -0.83
C ASN A 159 -20.38 20.27 -0.08
N TRP A 160 -19.50 19.38 0.42
CA TRP A 160 -19.83 18.06 0.94
C TRP A 160 -20.40 17.14 -0.15
N TYR A 161 -20.92 15.98 0.24
CA TYR A 161 -21.58 15.06 -0.68
C TYR A 161 -23.01 15.50 -0.92
N VAL A 162 -23.43 15.46 -2.20
CA VAL A 162 -24.77 15.80 -2.65
C VAL A 162 -25.38 14.63 -3.43
N ASN A 163 -26.69 14.58 -3.54
CA ASN A 163 -27.40 13.52 -4.28
C ASN A 163 -27.89 14.00 -5.67
N ASP A 164 -27.53 15.21 -6.07
CA ASP A 164 -28.02 15.84 -7.31
C ASP A 164 -26.88 16.11 -8.29
N GLY A 165 -27.26 16.22 -9.57
CA GLY A 165 -26.35 16.62 -10.64
C GLY A 165 -25.20 15.63 -10.87
N LYS A 166 -24.09 16.14 -11.42
CA LYS A 166 -22.87 15.36 -11.65
C LYS A 166 -22.08 15.11 -10.35
N ASP A 167 -22.20 16.01 -9.39
CA ASP A 167 -21.44 15.95 -8.14
C ASP A 167 -21.90 14.79 -7.22
N ARG A 168 -23.10 14.20 -7.45
CA ARG A 168 -23.52 12.97 -6.80
C ARG A 168 -22.50 11.83 -6.95
N LEU A 169 -21.75 11.82 -8.07
CA LEU A 169 -20.74 10.81 -8.37
C LEU A 169 -19.53 10.91 -7.43
N LEU A 170 -19.31 12.06 -6.78
CA LEU A 170 -18.16 12.29 -5.89
C LEU A 170 -18.23 11.45 -4.61
N ILE A 171 -19.34 10.82 -4.33
CA ILE A 171 -19.49 9.92 -3.16
C ILE A 171 -18.54 8.72 -3.19
N VAL A 172 -17.95 8.37 -4.34
CA VAL A 172 -16.93 7.33 -4.48
C VAL A 172 -15.61 7.69 -3.78
N PHE A 173 -15.34 8.99 -3.60
CA PHE A 173 -14.15 9.47 -2.91
C PHE A 173 -14.33 9.43 -1.39
N TYR A 174 -13.35 8.88 -0.68
CA TYR A 174 -13.42 8.64 0.76
C TYR A 174 -13.30 9.94 1.58
N PRO A 175 -14.04 10.06 2.70
CA PRO A 175 -14.32 11.36 3.34
C PRO A 175 -13.22 11.90 4.24
N MET A 176 -12.20 11.12 4.66
CA MET A 176 -11.23 11.57 5.67
C MET A 176 -10.50 12.85 5.29
N LEU A 177 -9.94 12.93 4.08
CA LEU A 177 -9.21 14.13 3.65
C LEU A 177 -10.15 15.33 3.49
N PRO A 178 -11.28 15.26 2.75
CA PRO A 178 -12.23 16.37 2.64
C PRO A 178 -12.79 16.84 4.00
N LEU A 179 -13.04 15.91 4.92
CA LEU A 179 -13.50 16.25 6.27
C LEU A 179 -12.47 17.09 7.03
N LEU A 180 -11.19 16.68 7.01
CA LEU A 180 -10.12 17.45 7.65
C LEU A 180 -9.89 18.79 6.97
N MET A 181 -9.98 18.87 5.63
CA MET A 181 -9.91 20.13 4.90
C MET A 181 -11.05 21.07 5.34
N ARG A 182 -12.28 20.56 5.40
CA ARG A 182 -13.45 21.30 5.85
C ARG A 182 -13.30 21.83 7.28
N MET A 183 -12.64 21.08 8.17
CA MET A 183 -12.34 21.53 9.53
C MET A 183 -11.29 22.64 9.57
N LEU A 184 -10.35 22.68 8.63
CA LEU A 184 -9.29 23.71 8.56
C LEU A 184 -9.67 24.93 7.70
N ASN A 185 -10.64 24.80 6.79
CA ASN A 185 -11.07 25.88 5.90
C ASN A 185 -11.50 27.16 6.64
N PRO A 186 -12.14 27.13 7.83
CA PRO A 186 -12.41 28.35 8.60
C PRO A 186 -11.16 29.14 9.01
N VAL A 187 -9.98 28.48 9.05
CA VAL A 187 -8.71 29.12 9.42
C VAL A 187 -7.99 29.64 8.18
N PHE A 188 -7.92 28.84 7.12
CA PHE A 188 -7.11 29.16 5.93
C PHE A 188 -7.92 29.75 4.78
N HIS A 189 -9.24 29.66 4.82
CA HIS A 189 -10.16 30.14 3.78
C HIS A 189 -9.83 29.66 2.35
N ASN A 190 -9.11 28.51 2.26
CA ASN A 190 -8.70 27.92 0.99
C ASN A 190 -8.51 26.40 1.16
N SER A 191 -9.25 25.61 0.40
CA SER A 191 -9.25 24.15 0.49
C SER A 191 -7.93 23.52 0.03
N PHE A 192 -7.27 24.10 -0.97
CA PHE A 192 -5.96 23.64 -1.43
C PHE A 192 -4.90 23.81 -0.32
N VAL A 193 -4.86 24.99 0.31
CA VAL A 193 -3.93 25.28 1.42
C VAL A 193 -4.20 24.33 2.60
N SER A 194 -5.47 24.15 2.98
CA SER A 194 -5.87 23.23 4.04
C SER A 194 -5.37 21.81 3.76
N ALA A 195 -5.55 21.31 2.53
CA ALA A 195 -5.06 19.99 2.11
C ALA A 195 -3.53 19.87 2.15
N GLN A 196 -2.83 20.90 1.67
CA GLN A 196 -1.36 20.92 1.66
C GLN A 196 -0.77 20.87 3.08
N ILE A 197 -1.37 21.58 4.03
CA ILE A 197 -0.94 21.55 5.45
C ILE A 197 -1.18 20.16 6.05
N ILE A 198 -2.38 19.57 5.83
CA ILE A 198 -2.70 18.21 6.27
C ILE A 198 -1.69 17.22 5.72
N ASN A 199 -1.44 17.27 4.41
CA ASN A 199 -0.55 16.33 3.74
C ASN A 199 0.91 16.50 4.16
N THR A 200 1.39 17.74 4.36
CA THR A 200 2.74 17.98 4.87
C THR A 200 2.92 17.37 6.26
N ILE A 201 1.97 17.61 7.18
CA ILE A 201 2.01 17.06 8.54
C ILE A 201 1.94 15.53 8.50
N ALA A 202 0.99 14.97 7.73
CA ALA A 202 0.81 13.54 7.61
C ALA A 202 2.05 12.84 7.01
N THR A 203 2.67 13.43 5.98
CA THR A 203 3.89 12.93 5.34
C THR A 203 5.06 12.89 6.33
N CYS A 204 5.30 13.98 7.06
CA CYS A 204 6.35 14.04 8.07
C CYS A 204 6.15 13.00 9.16
N LEU A 205 4.93 12.88 9.69
CA LEU A 205 4.57 11.89 10.70
C LEU A 205 4.69 10.47 10.16
N ALA A 206 4.21 10.19 8.95
CA ALA A 206 4.31 8.87 8.31
C ALA A 206 5.77 8.41 8.16
N SER A 207 6.67 9.31 7.70
CA SER A 207 8.10 9.02 7.61
C SER A 207 8.72 8.71 8.98
N GLY A 208 8.39 9.50 10.01
CA GLY A 208 8.80 9.22 11.37
C GLY A 208 8.26 7.87 11.91
N MET A 209 6.99 7.55 11.61
CA MET A 209 6.38 6.28 11.98
C MET A 209 6.98 5.10 11.23
N ALA A 210 7.36 5.25 9.95
CA ALA A 210 8.12 4.22 9.21
C ALA A 210 9.42 3.87 9.93
N TYR A 211 10.17 4.88 10.41
CA TYR A 211 11.37 4.65 11.21
C TYR A 211 11.09 3.87 12.49
N LEU A 212 10.13 4.33 13.31
CA LEU A 212 9.82 3.70 14.59
C LEU A 212 9.33 2.25 14.41
N THR A 213 8.50 2.03 13.41
CA THR A 213 7.89 0.73 13.12
C THR A 213 8.92 -0.26 12.62
N LEU A 214 9.85 0.17 11.77
CA LEU A 214 10.83 -0.72 11.17
C LEU A 214 12.12 -0.85 11.98
N TYR A 215 12.34 0.01 12.99
CA TYR A 215 13.55 -0.04 13.83
C TYR A 215 13.74 -1.41 14.48
N GLY A 216 12.68 -1.95 15.06
CA GLY A 216 12.71 -3.26 15.74
C GLY A 216 12.94 -4.44 14.80
N ILE A 217 12.68 -4.28 13.49
CA ILE A 217 12.75 -5.33 12.48
C ILE A 217 14.08 -5.25 11.70
N LEU A 218 14.41 -4.06 11.19
CA LEU A 218 15.53 -3.86 10.28
C LEU A 218 16.79 -3.28 10.96
N GLY A 219 16.65 -2.83 12.21
CA GLY A 219 17.67 -2.09 12.95
C GLY A 219 17.78 -0.62 12.52
N LYS A 220 18.50 0.19 13.31
CA LYS A 220 18.56 1.64 13.19
C LYS A 220 18.86 2.14 11.78
N LYS A 221 19.97 1.65 11.18
CA LYS A 221 20.47 2.16 9.90
C LYS A 221 19.46 1.96 8.76
N ARG A 222 18.94 0.74 8.60
CA ARG A 222 17.98 0.43 7.54
C ARG A 222 16.62 1.09 7.76
N SER A 223 16.23 1.36 9.01
CA SER A 223 15.00 2.07 9.31
C SER A 223 15.08 3.55 8.94
N VAL A 224 16.24 4.19 9.06
CA VAL A 224 16.45 5.54 8.52
C VAL A 224 16.30 5.52 7.01
N HIS A 225 16.88 4.52 6.33
CA HIS A 225 16.69 4.37 4.88
C HIS A 225 15.20 4.15 4.52
N ALA A 226 14.47 3.34 5.29
CA ALA A 226 13.04 3.14 5.06
C ALA A 226 12.24 4.43 5.18
N ALA A 227 12.49 5.23 6.22
CA ALA A 227 11.84 6.53 6.41
C ALA A 227 12.09 7.49 5.23
N LEU A 228 13.32 7.57 4.74
CA LEU A 228 13.66 8.43 3.60
C LEU A 228 13.13 7.87 2.27
N LEU A 229 13.26 6.56 2.05
CA LEU A 229 12.76 5.92 0.83
C LEU A 229 11.24 5.95 0.71
N SER A 230 10.49 5.99 1.83
CA SER A 230 9.03 6.18 1.78
C SER A 230 8.61 7.50 1.12
N LEU A 231 9.53 8.49 1.07
CA LEU A 231 9.32 9.80 0.45
C LEU A 231 9.86 9.87 -1.00
N LEU A 232 10.62 8.86 -1.43
CA LEU A 232 11.36 8.87 -2.71
C LEU A 232 10.95 7.72 -3.64
N LEU A 233 10.05 6.82 -3.21
CA LEU A 233 9.46 5.85 -4.12
C LEU A 233 8.68 6.57 -5.24
N PRO A 234 8.59 6.03 -6.46
CA PRO A 234 7.99 6.75 -7.60
C PRO A 234 6.60 7.32 -7.31
N GLY A 235 5.73 6.56 -6.65
CA GLY A 235 4.39 7.01 -6.24
C GLY A 235 4.37 8.05 -5.11
N ALA A 236 5.51 8.34 -4.47
CA ALA A 236 5.57 9.33 -3.38
C ALA A 236 5.45 10.78 -3.86
N ILE A 237 5.47 11.05 -5.17
CA ILE A 237 5.15 12.39 -5.70
C ILE A 237 3.76 12.85 -5.27
N PHE A 238 2.81 11.93 -5.13
CA PHE A 238 1.44 12.24 -4.69
C PHE A 238 1.35 12.69 -3.23
N LEU A 239 2.42 12.56 -2.43
CA LEU A 239 2.47 13.10 -1.07
C LEU A 239 2.49 14.64 -1.07
N ASN A 240 2.90 15.26 -2.18
CA ASN A 240 2.94 16.71 -2.35
C ASN A 240 1.68 17.28 -3.03
N SER A 241 0.74 16.45 -3.44
CA SER A 241 -0.54 16.83 -4.02
C SER A 241 -1.68 16.66 -3.00
N PRO A 242 -2.80 17.40 -3.06
CA PRO A 242 -3.97 17.20 -2.21
C PRO A 242 -4.64 15.83 -2.40
N MET A 243 -3.97 14.76 -1.97
CA MET A 243 -4.36 13.37 -2.17
C MET A 243 -4.40 12.62 -0.82
N THR A 244 -5.02 11.46 -0.79
CA THR A 244 -5.25 10.70 0.46
C THR A 244 -4.06 9.86 0.91
N GLU A 245 -3.03 9.69 0.08
CA GLU A 245 -1.86 8.85 0.36
C GLU A 245 -1.12 9.20 1.66
N PRO A 246 -0.87 10.48 1.98
CA PRO A 246 -0.17 10.84 3.23
C PRO A 246 -0.91 10.37 4.48
N LEU A 247 -2.21 10.59 4.54
CA LEU A 247 -3.06 10.16 5.66
C LEU A 247 -3.13 8.63 5.74
N PHE A 248 -3.33 7.97 4.61
CA PHE A 248 -3.37 6.52 4.52
C PHE A 248 -2.07 5.89 5.02
N MET A 249 -0.92 6.37 4.54
CA MET A 249 0.40 5.92 5.00
C MET A 249 0.57 6.13 6.50
N LEU A 250 0.22 7.30 7.01
CA LEU A 250 0.32 7.61 8.44
C LEU A 250 -0.48 6.61 9.27
N PHE A 251 -1.75 6.41 8.95
CA PHE A 251 -2.62 5.51 9.72
C PHE A 251 -2.18 4.04 9.60
N CYS A 252 -1.79 3.58 8.41
CA CYS A 252 -1.24 2.24 8.23
C CYS A 252 0.03 2.02 9.06
N PHE A 253 0.95 2.98 9.06
CA PHE A 253 2.22 2.85 9.79
C PHE A 253 2.01 2.91 11.29
N CYS A 254 1.08 3.75 11.78
CA CYS A 254 0.64 3.77 13.17
C CYS A 254 -0.02 2.43 13.58
N ALA A 255 -0.87 1.87 12.71
CA ALA A 255 -1.51 0.59 12.96
C ALA A 255 -0.48 -0.53 13.13
N PHE A 256 0.51 -0.63 12.24
CA PHE A 256 1.60 -1.60 12.35
C PHE A 256 2.47 -1.37 13.58
N TYR A 257 2.79 -0.13 13.95
CA TYR A 257 3.53 0.18 15.16
C TYR A 257 2.79 -0.29 16.42
N CYS A 258 1.49 -0.01 16.50
CA CYS A 258 0.65 -0.44 17.61
C CYS A 258 0.52 -1.96 17.65
N LEU A 259 0.41 -2.63 16.50
CA LEU A 259 0.33 -4.06 16.36
C LEU A 259 1.58 -4.75 16.92
N GLN A 260 2.78 -4.25 16.58
CA GLN A 260 4.05 -4.74 17.13
C GLN A 260 4.16 -4.61 18.66
N LYS A 261 3.49 -3.62 19.23
CA LYS A 261 3.40 -3.41 20.68
C LYS A 261 2.27 -4.19 21.34
N HIS A 262 1.60 -5.09 20.57
CA HIS A 262 0.40 -5.83 20.99
C HIS A 262 -0.74 -4.94 21.52
N LYS A 263 -0.80 -3.67 21.07
CA LYS A 263 -1.88 -2.73 21.35
C LYS A 263 -2.99 -2.89 20.32
N PHE A 264 -3.69 -4.03 20.36
CA PHE A 264 -4.65 -4.43 19.31
C PHE A 264 -5.76 -3.40 19.09
N ILE A 265 -6.37 -2.88 20.16
CA ILE A 265 -7.45 -1.89 20.06
C ILE A 265 -6.95 -0.61 19.37
N LEU A 266 -5.77 -0.10 19.78
CA LEU A 266 -5.23 1.11 19.17
C LEU A 266 -4.81 0.87 17.70
N SER A 267 -4.28 -0.31 17.39
CA SER A 267 -4.03 -0.72 16.01
C SER A 267 -5.32 -0.71 15.17
N ALA A 268 -6.43 -1.20 15.75
CA ALA A 268 -7.74 -1.23 15.10
C ALA A 268 -8.33 0.17 14.87
N VAL A 269 -8.14 1.10 15.81
CA VAL A 269 -8.53 2.51 15.63
C VAL A 269 -7.82 3.11 14.43
N PHE A 270 -6.49 2.94 14.32
CA PHE A 270 -5.76 3.41 13.14
C PHE A 270 -6.16 2.67 11.84
N THR A 271 -6.52 1.39 11.93
CA THR A 271 -7.09 0.63 10.80
C THR A 271 -8.42 1.23 10.35
N ALA A 272 -9.30 1.57 11.28
CA ALA A 272 -10.58 2.23 10.98
C ALA A 272 -10.36 3.61 10.31
N LEU A 273 -9.41 4.42 10.82
CA LEU A 273 -9.03 5.69 10.20
C LEU A 273 -8.46 5.49 8.78
N ALA A 274 -7.63 4.46 8.57
CA ALA A 274 -7.15 4.10 7.24
C ALA A 274 -8.31 3.67 6.31
N GLY A 275 -9.27 2.89 6.83
CA GLY A 275 -10.48 2.46 6.11
C GLY A 275 -11.45 3.61 5.80
N PHE A 276 -11.46 4.67 6.62
CA PHE A 276 -12.21 5.91 6.36
C PHE A 276 -11.48 6.86 5.40
N THR A 277 -10.18 6.58 5.15
CA THR A 277 -9.35 7.33 4.19
C THR A 277 -9.39 6.69 2.80
N ARG A 278 -9.39 5.36 2.71
CA ARG A 278 -9.39 4.57 1.46
C ARG A 278 -9.98 3.18 1.72
N SER A 279 -10.71 2.64 0.76
CA SER A 279 -11.34 1.30 0.85
C SER A 279 -10.37 0.20 1.30
N LEU A 280 -9.15 0.23 0.80
CA LEU A 280 -8.13 -0.78 1.10
C LEU A 280 -7.57 -0.70 2.53
N GLY A 281 -7.91 0.31 3.32
CA GLY A 281 -7.45 0.46 4.70
C GLY A 281 -7.93 -0.67 5.62
N VAL A 282 -9.14 -1.19 5.39
CA VAL A 282 -9.71 -2.30 6.16
C VAL A 282 -8.88 -3.59 6.07
N VAL A 283 -8.07 -3.76 5.02
CA VAL A 283 -7.21 -4.93 4.83
C VAL A 283 -6.19 -5.11 5.97
N LEU A 284 -5.86 -4.04 6.71
CA LEU A 284 -5.03 -4.13 7.92
C LEU A 284 -5.64 -5.05 9.00
N ALA A 285 -6.96 -5.29 8.98
CA ALA A 285 -7.60 -6.26 9.88
C ALA A 285 -7.01 -7.67 9.72
N ALA A 286 -6.58 -8.05 8.51
CA ALA A 286 -5.90 -9.33 8.29
C ALA A 286 -4.56 -9.41 9.04
N ALA A 287 -3.80 -8.31 9.11
CA ALA A 287 -2.58 -8.24 9.90
C ALA A 287 -2.87 -8.36 11.41
N ILE A 288 -3.92 -7.69 11.90
CA ILE A 288 -4.38 -7.78 13.29
C ILE A 288 -4.78 -9.21 13.63
N PHE A 289 -5.51 -9.88 12.73
CA PHE A 289 -5.93 -11.27 12.90
C PHE A 289 -4.72 -12.21 13.04
N ILE A 290 -3.77 -12.17 12.12
CA ILE A 290 -2.60 -13.06 12.12
C ILE A 290 -1.75 -12.85 13.37
N GLU A 291 -1.42 -11.61 13.73
CA GLU A 291 -0.61 -11.31 14.92
C GLU A 291 -1.39 -11.60 16.20
N GLY A 292 -2.70 -11.32 16.22
CA GLY A 292 -3.59 -11.58 17.34
C GLY A 292 -3.68 -13.07 17.66
N VAL A 293 -3.98 -13.90 16.66
CA VAL A 293 -4.06 -15.37 16.82
C VAL A 293 -2.70 -15.92 17.25
N GLY A 294 -1.61 -15.52 16.58
CA GLY A 294 -0.26 -15.97 16.93
C GLY A 294 0.11 -15.63 18.38
N THR A 295 -0.30 -14.46 18.87
CA THR A 295 -0.03 -14.03 20.25
C THR A 295 -0.89 -14.79 21.26
N ILE A 296 -2.17 -15.07 20.95
CA ILE A 296 -3.05 -15.88 21.79
C ILE A 296 -2.48 -17.31 21.91
N VAL A 297 -2.15 -17.94 20.80
CA VAL A 297 -1.59 -19.32 20.79
C VAL A 297 -0.28 -19.39 21.58
N ARG A 298 0.60 -18.41 21.43
CA ARG A 298 1.85 -18.30 22.20
C ARG A 298 1.58 -18.24 23.69
N ASN A 299 0.66 -17.38 24.11
CA ASN A 299 0.32 -17.22 25.53
C ASN A 299 -0.32 -18.51 26.11
N ILE A 300 -1.15 -19.23 25.34
CA ILE A 300 -1.70 -20.52 25.76
C ILE A 300 -0.55 -21.53 25.96
N ARG A 301 0.39 -21.61 25.03
CA ARG A 301 1.58 -22.48 25.16
C ARG A 301 2.44 -22.12 26.39
N ASP A 302 2.54 -20.83 26.71
CA ASP A 302 3.25 -20.33 27.89
C ASP A 302 2.45 -20.50 29.20
N GLY A 303 1.26 -21.11 29.20
CA GLY A 303 0.41 -21.30 30.36
C GLY A 303 -0.24 -20.02 30.89
N LYS A 304 -0.27 -18.93 30.10
CA LYS A 304 -0.84 -17.64 30.49
C LYS A 304 -2.35 -17.58 30.25
N LYS A 305 -3.08 -16.85 31.09
CA LYS A 305 -4.51 -16.58 30.87
C LYS A 305 -4.71 -15.67 29.67
N CYS A 306 -5.53 -16.07 28.69
CA CYS A 306 -5.71 -15.36 27.42
C CYS A 306 -7.07 -14.67 27.25
N GLY A 307 -8.01 -14.81 28.19
CA GLY A 307 -9.39 -14.31 28.02
C GLY A 307 -9.46 -12.82 27.64
N LYS A 308 -8.76 -11.96 28.36
CA LYS A 308 -8.70 -10.52 28.04
C LYS A 308 -8.14 -10.24 26.67
N GLN A 309 -7.17 -11.03 26.22
CA GLN A 309 -6.52 -10.86 24.92
C GLN A 309 -7.41 -11.35 23.76
N ILE A 310 -8.12 -12.45 23.95
CA ILE A 310 -9.12 -12.92 23.00
C ILE A 310 -10.18 -11.84 22.76
N ILE A 311 -10.72 -11.28 23.87
CA ILE A 311 -11.70 -10.18 23.80
C ILE A 311 -11.08 -8.95 23.08
N ALA A 312 -9.83 -8.58 23.41
CA ALA A 312 -9.18 -7.45 22.78
C ALA A 312 -8.95 -7.64 21.27
N VAL A 313 -8.57 -8.85 20.82
CA VAL A 313 -8.39 -9.15 19.40
C VAL A 313 -9.74 -9.18 18.68
N ALA A 314 -10.78 -9.81 19.26
CA ALA A 314 -12.13 -9.83 18.69
C ALA A 314 -12.70 -8.40 18.56
N ALA A 315 -12.60 -7.59 19.62
CA ALA A 315 -13.01 -6.18 19.59
C ALA A 315 -12.20 -5.38 18.55
N ALA A 316 -10.90 -5.64 18.43
CA ALA A 316 -10.05 -4.97 17.43
C ALA A 316 -10.50 -5.28 16.00
N LEU A 317 -10.90 -6.52 15.69
CA LEU A 317 -11.41 -6.85 14.36
C LEU A 317 -12.71 -6.10 14.05
N VAL A 318 -13.61 -5.98 15.03
CA VAL A 318 -14.85 -5.19 14.88
C VAL A 318 -14.54 -3.70 14.70
N ILE A 319 -13.69 -3.12 15.57
CA ILE A 319 -13.30 -1.70 15.49
C ILE A 319 -12.64 -1.39 14.15
N SER A 320 -11.86 -2.31 13.59
CA SER A 320 -11.20 -2.13 12.28
C SER A 320 -12.18 -1.85 11.13
N THR A 321 -13.42 -2.30 11.22
CA THR A 321 -14.45 -2.08 10.19
C THR A 321 -15.17 -0.74 10.32
N LEU A 322 -15.06 -0.05 11.48
CA LEU A 322 -15.88 1.15 11.77
C LEU A 322 -15.63 2.29 10.78
N GLY A 323 -14.43 2.43 10.24
CA GLY A 323 -14.16 3.46 9.21
C GLY A 323 -14.93 3.20 7.92
N THR A 324 -14.97 1.96 7.47
CA THR A 324 -15.76 1.55 6.30
C THR A 324 -17.26 1.69 6.60
N VAL A 325 -17.71 1.26 7.79
CA VAL A 325 -19.11 1.41 8.21
C VAL A 325 -19.52 2.89 8.22
N ALA A 326 -18.68 3.78 8.75
CA ALA A 326 -18.95 5.22 8.75
C ALA A 326 -19.09 5.78 7.32
N TYR A 327 -18.24 5.33 6.39
CA TYR A 327 -18.36 5.70 4.98
C TYR A 327 -19.67 5.17 4.36
N LEU A 328 -20.05 3.93 4.62
CA LEU A 328 -21.33 3.36 4.14
C LEU A 328 -22.52 4.11 4.71
N LEU A 329 -22.47 4.56 5.97
CA LEU A 329 -23.51 5.39 6.57
C LEU A 329 -23.60 6.76 5.89
N ILE A 330 -22.49 7.36 5.44
CA ILE A 330 -22.52 8.58 4.62
C ILE A 330 -23.21 8.31 3.29
N ASN A 331 -22.89 7.19 2.60
CA ASN A 331 -23.58 6.80 1.37
C ASN A 331 -25.11 6.71 1.59
N TYR A 332 -25.54 6.00 2.63
CA TYR A 332 -26.94 5.84 2.94
C TYR A 332 -27.63 7.18 3.25
N ASN A 333 -27.00 8.04 4.06
CA ASN A 333 -27.56 9.35 4.41
C ASN A 333 -27.71 10.29 3.19
N VAL A 334 -26.83 10.17 2.20
CA VAL A 334 -26.85 11.03 1.00
C VAL A 334 -27.78 10.47 -0.07
N SER A 335 -27.76 9.15 -0.33
CA SER A 335 -28.42 8.54 -1.47
C SER A 335 -29.58 7.60 -1.11
N GLY A 336 -29.69 7.19 0.16
CA GLY A 336 -30.61 6.12 0.58
C GLY A 336 -30.09 4.69 0.33
N ASP A 337 -28.88 4.55 -0.25
CA ASP A 337 -28.26 3.24 -0.52
C ASP A 337 -26.84 3.19 0.06
N PHE A 338 -26.53 2.14 0.84
CA PHE A 338 -25.19 1.91 1.42
C PHE A 338 -24.11 1.67 0.36
N PHE A 339 -24.47 1.14 -0.79
CA PHE A 339 -23.53 0.65 -1.80
C PHE A 339 -23.58 1.46 -3.12
N VAL A 340 -24.23 2.61 -3.14
CA VAL A 340 -24.35 3.45 -4.33
C VAL A 340 -22.99 3.79 -4.96
N PHE A 341 -21.94 3.91 -4.14
CA PHE A 341 -20.58 4.15 -4.63
C PHE A 341 -20.09 3.07 -5.60
N MET A 342 -20.50 1.80 -5.42
CA MET A 342 -20.12 0.70 -6.32
C MET A 342 -20.77 0.85 -7.70
N GLU A 343 -22.00 1.33 -7.73
CA GLU A 343 -22.69 1.62 -8.98
C GLU A 343 -22.02 2.80 -9.70
N TYR A 344 -21.70 3.87 -8.98
CA TYR A 344 -21.09 5.06 -9.55
C TYR A 344 -19.64 4.81 -10.01
N GLU A 345 -18.86 4.02 -9.27
CA GLU A 345 -17.54 3.53 -9.70
C GLU A 345 -17.62 2.80 -11.04
N LYS A 346 -18.60 1.92 -11.19
CA LYS A 346 -18.83 1.18 -12.45
C LYS A 346 -19.26 2.09 -13.59
N LEU A 347 -20.20 3.00 -13.34
CA LEU A 347 -20.81 3.84 -14.39
C LEU A 347 -19.87 4.93 -14.91
N ASN A 348 -19.03 5.51 -14.05
CA ASN A 348 -18.24 6.69 -14.40
C ASN A 348 -16.73 6.44 -14.46
N TRP A 349 -16.22 5.44 -13.75
CA TRP A 349 -14.79 5.12 -13.72
C TRP A 349 -14.45 3.73 -14.29
N ASP A 350 -15.45 2.99 -14.80
CA ASP A 350 -15.31 1.62 -15.31
C ASP A 350 -14.65 0.66 -14.28
N GLN A 351 -14.74 1.02 -12.99
CA GLN A 351 -14.07 0.27 -11.92
C GLN A 351 -15.03 -0.72 -11.24
N GLN A 352 -14.57 -1.96 -11.20
CA GLN A 352 -15.16 -3.05 -10.45
C GLN A 352 -14.02 -3.92 -9.89
N LEU A 353 -14.32 -4.78 -8.95
CA LEU A 353 -13.38 -5.79 -8.51
C LEU A 353 -13.38 -6.96 -9.48
N GLY A 354 -12.25 -7.18 -10.13
CA GLY A 354 -11.98 -8.29 -11.03
C GLY A 354 -10.83 -9.17 -10.57
N LEU A 355 -10.34 -10.01 -11.45
CA LEU A 355 -9.17 -10.85 -11.18
C LEU A 355 -7.89 -10.01 -11.34
N PHE A 356 -7.10 -9.92 -10.28
CA PHE A 356 -5.90 -9.06 -10.23
C PHE A 356 -4.87 -9.33 -11.33
N PHE A 357 -4.84 -10.51 -11.90
CA PHE A 357 -3.95 -10.87 -13.01
C PHE A 357 -4.54 -10.53 -14.39
N ASP A 358 -5.87 -10.39 -14.51
CA ASP A 358 -6.51 -9.95 -15.76
C ASP A 358 -6.12 -8.51 -16.14
N THR A 359 -5.78 -7.69 -15.16
CA THR A 359 -5.22 -6.35 -15.36
C THR A 359 -4.05 -6.35 -16.35
N MET A 360 -3.20 -7.36 -16.31
CA MET A 360 -2.05 -7.48 -17.22
C MET A 360 -2.48 -7.72 -18.68
N ARG A 361 -3.59 -8.42 -18.90
CA ARG A 361 -4.13 -8.66 -20.24
C ARG A 361 -4.62 -7.35 -20.87
N TYR A 362 -5.48 -6.63 -20.19
CA TYR A 362 -6.00 -5.40 -20.79
C TYR A 362 -4.91 -4.31 -20.95
N ILE A 363 -3.93 -4.24 -20.03
CA ILE A 363 -2.79 -3.33 -20.18
C ILE A 363 -2.01 -3.66 -21.47
N TRP A 364 -1.74 -4.95 -21.70
CA TRP A 364 -1.08 -5.36 -22.94
C TRP A 364 -1.90 -4.95 -24.17
N ASP A 365 -3.19 -5.24 -24.17
CA ASP A 365 -4.09 -4.94 -25.28
C ASP A 365 -4.16 -3.42 -25.53
N TRP A 366 -4.21 -2.61 -24.46
CA TRP A 366 -4.14 -1.15 -24.56
C TRP A 366 -2.80 -0.65 -25.12
N CYS A 367 -1.67 -1.21 -24.71
CA CYS A 367 -0.36 -0.86 -25.24
C CYS A 367 -0.28 -1.15 -26.76
N VAL A 368 -0.75 -2.33 -27.17
CA VAL A 368 -0.74 -2.72 -28.59
C VAL A 368 -1.65 -1.79 -29.44
N ASN A 369 -2.81 -1.41 -28.91
CA ASN A 369 -3.73 -0.52 -29.60
C ASN A 369 -3.31 0.96 -29.57
N ALA A 370 -2.56 1.38 -28.56
CA ALA A 370 -2.11 2.77 -28.42
C ALA A 370 -1.02 3.14 -29.44
N ILE A 371 -0.20 2.19 -29.87
CA ILE A 371 0.89 2.42 -30.84
C ILE A 371 0.36 2.91 -32.20
N PRO A 372 -0.57 2.21 -32.85
CA PRO A 372 -1.13 2.68 -34.11
C PRO A 372 -1.89 4.01 -34.03
N ASN A 373 -2.47 4.32 -32.84
CA ASN A 373 -3.25 5.53 -32.60
C ASN A 373 -2.40 6.74 -32.17
N GLY A 374 -1.05 6.61 -32.13
CA GLY A 374 -0.15 7.69 -31.74
C GLY A 374 -0.13 8.03 -30.24
N ASN A 375 -0.84 7.29 -29.38
CA ASN A 375 -0.94 7.52 -27.93
C ASN A 375 0.23 6.91 -27.15
N ILE A 376 1.46 7.12 -27.62
CA ILE A 376 2.67 6.53 -27.04
C ILE A 376 2.91 7.04 -25.61
N SER A 377 2.50 8.29 -25.33
CA SER A 377 2.70 8.91 -24.00
C SER A 377 2.05 8.10 -22.88
N VAL A 378 0.89 7.53 -23.07
CA VAL A 378 0.19 6.71 -22.07
C VAL A 378 0.94 5.40 -21.78
N ILE A 379 1.64 4.86 -22.77
CA ILE A 379 2.41 3.62 -22.62
C ILE A 379 3.54 3.83 -21.58
N TYR A 380 4.35 4.87 -21.77
CA TYR A 380 5.51 5.08 -20.87
C TYR A 380 5.14 5.80 -19.57
N SER A 381 4.07 6.58 -19.53
CA SER A 381 3.65 7.28 -18.30
C SER A 381 2.77 6.43 -17.38
N LEU A 382 1.99 5.51 -17.92
CA LEU A 382 1.00 4.73 -17.16
C LEU A 382 1.22 3.22 -17.23
N TRP A 383 1.23 2.63 -18.44
CA TRP A 383 1.15 1.17 -18.57
C TRP A 383 2.46 0.45 -18.21
N ILE A 384 3.60 0.92 -18.73
CA ILE A 384 4.91 0.34 -18.36
C ILE A 384 5.18 0.45 -16.86
N PRO A 385 5.02 1.63 -16.21
CA PRO A 385 5.16 1.74 -14.77
C PRO A 385 4.22 0.80 -13.98
N THR A 386 2.99 0.64 -14.41
CA THR A 386 2.03 -0.27 -13.78
C THR A 386 2.51 -1.73 -13.85
N VAL A 387 2.96 -2.20 -15.00
CA VAL A 387 3.52 -3.56 -15.14
C VAL A 387 4.78 -3.71 -14.28
N LEU A 388 5.70 -2.76 -14.36
CA LEU A 388 6.94 -2.81 -13.59
C LEU A 388 6.71 -2.87 -12.08
N ILE A 389 5.83 -2.02 -11.53
CA ILE A 389 5.57 -2.00 -10.10
C ILE A 389 4.83 -3.27 -9.65
N ALA A 390 3.92 -3.82 -10.50
CA ALA A 390 3.22 -5.05 -10.20
C ALA A 390 4.19 -6.21 -9.99
N PHE A 391 5.10 -6.45 -10.91
CA PHE A 391 6.08 -7.52 -10.82
C PHE A 391 7.18 -7.23 -9.78
N ALA A 392 7.74 -6.01 -9.77
CA ALA A 392 8.83 -5.64 -8.87
C ALA A 392 8.40 -5.70 -7.40
N SER A 393 7.21 -5.21 -7.04
CA SER A 393 6.73 -5.23 -5.67
C SER A 393 6.57 -6.67 -5.14
N LEU A 394 5.97 -7.57 -5.90
CA LEU A 394 5.86 -8.99 -5.53
C LEU A 394 7.24 -9.66 -5.43
N ALA A 395 8.12 -9.42 -6.38
CA ALA A 395 9.47 -9.99 -6.37
C ALA A 395 10.28 -9.51 -5.15
N LEU A 396 10.24 -8.20 -4.85
CA LEU A 396 10.93 -7.60 -3.70
C LEU A 396 10.39 -8.14 -2.37
N ILE A 397 9.07 -8.15 -2.19
CA ILE A 397 8.44 -8.71 -0.99
C ILE A 397 8.81 -10.19 -0.84
N THR A 398 8.70 -10.99 -1.91
CA THR A 398 9.02 -12.41 -1.88
C THR A 398 10.48 -12.67 -1.50
N ALA A 399 11.40 -11.90 -2.06
CA ALA A 399 12.83 -12.00 -1.76
C ALA A 399 13.17 -11.63 -0.30
N ARG A 400 12.36 -10.79 0.35
CA ARG A 400 12.58 -10.27 1.70
C ARG A 400 11.58 -10.78 2.75
N MET A 401 10.69 -11.68 2.41
CA MET A 401 9.65 -12.19 3.32
C MET A 401 10.20 -12.68 4.67
N ARG A 402 11.39 -13.31 4.67
CA ARG A 402 12.00 -13.85 5.89
C ARG A 402 12.49 -12.77 6.86
N GLU A 403 12.64 -11.54 6.39
CA GLU A 403 13.03 -10.38 7.20
C GLU A 403 11.81 -9.62 7.75
N LEU A 404 10.59 -9.97 7.30
CA LEU A 404 9.34 -9.28 7.65
C LEU A 404 8.45 -10.13 8.56
N PRO A 405 7.70 -9.51 9.49
CA PRO A 405 6.64 -10.20 10.22
C PRO A 405 5.55 -10.74 9.29
N SER A 406 4.96 -11.90 9.62
CA SER A 406 3.89 -12.51 8.81
C SER A 406 2.69 -11.61 8.64
N ALA A 407 2.36 -10.79 9.63
CA ALA A 407 1.29 -9.79 9.54
C ALA A 407 1.49 -8.80 8.38
N TYR A 408 2.75 -8.39 8.10
CA TYR A 408 3.08 -7.50 6.99
C TYR A 408 2.93 -8.19 5.64
N ILE A 409 3.33 -9.47 5.59
CA ILE A 409 3.26 -10.29 4.37
C ILE A 409 1.79 -10.52 4.00
N VAL A 410 0.96 -10.94 4.98
CA VAL A 410 -0.48 -11.18 4.75
C VAL A 410 -1.20 -9.90 4.35
N PHE A 411 -0.94 -8.79 5.04
CA PHE A 411 -1.47 -7.50 4.63
C PHE A 411 -1.10 -7.17 3.17
N PHE A 412 0.19 -7.29 2.81
CA PHE A 412 0.63 -6.93 1.46
C PHE A 412 0.00 -7.80 0.39
N LEU A 413 -0.04 -9.13 0.59
CA LEU A 413 -0.63 -10.03 -0.40
C LEU A 413 -2.14 -9.80 -0.57
N ALA A 414 -2.87 -9.59 0.53
CA ALA A 414 -4.29 -9.27 0.47
C ALA A 414 -4.54 -7.89 -0.17
N TYR A 415 -3.77 -6.89 0.24
CA TYR A 415 -3.82 -5.54 -0.34
C TYR A 415 -3.51 -5.57 -1.85
N TYR A 416 -2.50 -6.36 -2.26
CA TYR A 416 -2.10 -6.51 -3.65
C TYR A 416 -3.23 -7.07 -4.51
N VAL A 417 -3.90 -8.13 -4.06
CA VAL A 417 -5.02 -8.73 -4.81
C VAL A 417 -6.14 -7.72 -5.03
N LEU A 418 -6.48 -6.94 -4.02
CA LEU A 418 -7.56 -5.96 -4.11
C LEU A 418 -7.13 -4.72 -4.91
N ALA A 419 -5.92 -4.21 -4.68
CA ALA A 419 -5.42 -3.04 -5.40
C ALA A 419 -5.22 -3.31 -6.90
N MET A 420 -4.68 -4.48 -7.23
CA MET A 420 -4.48 -4.89 -8.63
C MET A 420 -5.75 -5.45 -9.29
N GLY A 421 -6.77 -5.78 -8.49
CA GLY A 421 -8.04 -6.33 -8.97
C GLY A 421 -9.02 -5.29 -9.52
N CYS A 422 -8.70 -4.00 -9.49
CA CYS A 422 -9.52 -2.98 -10.14
C CYS A 422 -9.55 -3.20 -11.65
N THR A 423 -10.74 -3.28 -12.25
CA THR A 423 -10.90 -3.56 -13.71
C THR A 423 -10.34 -2.44 -14.58
N TRP A 424 -10.29 -1.20 -14.10
CA TRP A 424 -9.64 -0.06 -14.75
C TRP A 424 -8.56 0.52 -13.83
N LEU A 425 -7.38 -0.14 -13.82
CA LEU A 425 -6.31 0.22 -12.91
C LEU A 425 -5.40 1.30 -13.50
N LEU A 426 -5.53 2.52 -12.99
CA LEU A 426 -4.70 3.66 -13.40
C LEU A 426 -3.64 4.02 -12.36
N SER A 427 -3.78 3.59 -11.10
CA SER A 427 -3.03 4.11 -9.95
C SER A 427 -2.15 3.06 -9.24
N ALA A 428 -1.72 1.99 -9.92
CA ALA A 428 -0.96 0.90 -9.29
C ALA A 428 0.31 1.38 -8.58
N VAL A 429 1.06 2.30 -9.19
CA VAL A 429 2.30 2.84 -8.61
C VAL A 429 1.98 3.60 -7.32
N ARG A 430 0.94 4.42 -7.32
CA ARG A 430 0.47 5.19 -6.18
C ARG A 430 0.05 4.26 -5.02
N TYR A 431 -0.75 3.25 -5.31
CA TYR A 431 -1.28 2.32 -4.31
C TYR A 431 -0.19 1.47 -3.68
N LEU A 432 0.66 0.84 -4.47
CA LEU A 432 1.67 -0.09 -3.95
C LEU A 432 2.80 0.63 -3.22
N CYS A 433 3.25 1.81 -3.71
CA CYS A 433 4.30 2.61 -3.07
C CYS A 433 3.87 3.18 -1.70
N ALA A 434 2.58 3.32 -1.42
CA ALA A 434 2.07 3.77 -0.13
C ALA A 434 2.11 2.69 0.97
N THR A 435 2.60 1.47 0.67
CA THR A 435 2.60 0.35 1.63
C THR A 435 3.91 0.22 2.40
N LEU A 436 3.82 0.05 3.73
CA LEU A 436 4.99 -0.15 4.59
C LEU A 436 5.80 -1.42 4.24
N PRO A 437 5.20 -2.57 3.90
CA PRO A 437 5.96 -3.76 3.53
C PRO A 437 6.85 -3.57 2.29
N LEU A 438 6.38 -2.83 1.28
CA LEU A 438 7.21 -2.53 0.11
C LEU A 438 8.38 -1.60 0.50
N THR A 439 8.11 -0.53 1.23
CA THR A 439 9.15 0.37 1.76
C THR A 439 10.20 -0.39 2.58
N ALA A 440 9.76 -1.30 3.46
CA ALA A 440 10.63 -2.15 4.25
C ALA A 440 11.51 -3.06 3.37
N SER A 441 10.92 -3.67 2.33
CA SER A 441 11.63 -4.56 1.41
C SER A 441 12.69 -3.82 0.60
N VAL A 442 12.40 -2.61 0.13
CA VAL A 442 13.38 -1.75 -0.57
C VAL A 442 14.51 -1.35 0.39
N ALA A 443 14.18 -0.90 1.61
CA ALA A 443 15.18 -0.52 2.61
C ALA A 443 16.06 -1.71 3.06
N ALA A 444 15.53 -2.92 3.06
CA ALA A 444 16.29 -4.14 3.35
C ALA A 444 17.40 -4.42 2.32
N LEU A 445 17.34 -3.83 1.12
CA LEU A 445 18.43 -3.89 0.12
C LEU A 445 19.64 -3.02 0.52
N CYS A 446 19.47 -2.02 1.38
CA CYS A 446 20.51 -1.08 1.81
C CYS A 446 21.48 -1.73 2.81
N THR A 447 22.19 -2.78 2.40
CA THR A 447 23.10 -3.56 3.26
C THR A 447 24.55 -3.07 3.20
N THR A 448 25.02 -2.59 2.05
CA THR A 448 26.37 -2.06 1.84
C THR A 448 26.31 -0.67 1.21
N LYS A 449 27.40 0.12 1.29
CA LYS A 449 27.48 1.46 0.70
C LYS A 449 27.10 1.44 -0.79
N LYS A 450 27.67 0.51 -1.57
CA LYS A 450 27.39 0.37 -3.02
C LYS A 450 25.91 0.06 -3.28
N LYS A 451 25.32 -0.92 -2.56
CA LYS A 451 23.90 -1.26 -2.72
C LYS A 451 23.00 -0.09 -2.33
N THR A 452 23.32 0.61 -1.24
CA THR A 452 22.58 1.80 -0.81
C THR A 452 22.62 2.88 -1.86
N GLN A 453 23.78 3.18 -2.43
CA GLN A 453 23.93 4.15 -3.53
C GLN A 453 23.10 3.75 -4.76
N ALA A 454 23.14 2.47 -5.14
CA ALA A 454 22.34 1.96 -6.26
C ALA A 454 20.82 2.10 -6.01
N VAL A 455 20.34 1.75 -4.80
CA VAL A 455 18.93 1.88 -4.43
C VAL A 455 18.48 3.35 -4.50
N TYR A 456 19.24 4.27 -3.88
CA TYR A 456 18.89 5.69 -3.94
C TYR A 456 19.02 6.26 -5.36
N GLY A 457 20.04 5.91 -6.11
CA GLY A 457 20.20 6.34 -7.51
C GLY A 457 19.02 5.92 -8.37
N CYS A 458 18.65 4.63 -8.32
CA CYS A 458 17.49 4.12 -9.06
C CYS A 458 16.18 4.79 -8.61
N THR A 459 15.96 4.89 -7.29
CA THR A 459 14.74 5.47 -6.74
C THR A 459 14.61 6.95 -7.08
N CYS A 460 15.71 7.75 -6.97
CA CYS A 460 15.70 9.17 -7.32
C CYS A 460 15.47 9.39 -8.82
N VAL A 461 16.08 8.59 -9.68
CA VAL A 461 15.85 8.69 -11.14
C VAL A 461 14.37 8.43 -11.47
N LEU A 462 13.80 7.36 -10.92
CA LEU A 462 12.39 7.05 -11.12
C LEU A 462 11.48 8.14 -10.54
N TYR A 463 11.80 8.65 -9.34
CA TYR A 463 11.04 9.72 -8.68
C TYR A 463 11.03 11.00 -9.53
N VAL A 464 12.19 11.44 -10.01
CA VAL A 464 12.30 12.62 -10.87
C VAL A 464 11.58 12.42 -12.20
N ALA A 465 11.71 11.23 -12.80
CA ALA A 465 10.98 10.90 -14.02
C ALA A 465 9.45 11.01 -13.82
N PHE A 466 8.94 10.45 -12.72
CA PHE A 466 7.52 10.57 -12.37
C PHE A 466 7.12 12.03 -12.09
N LEU A 467 7.95 12.79 -11.40
CA LEU A 467 7.70 14.21 -11.16
C LEU A 467 7.63 15.01 -12.48
N CYS A 468 8.57 14.77 -13.40
CA CYS A 468 8.53 15.39 -14.73
C CYS A 468 7.26 15.02 -15.49
N MET A 469 6.89 13.73 -15.51
CA MET A 469 5.66 13.28 -16.16
C MET A 469 4.39 13.89 -15.53
N TYR A 470 4.37 14.04 -14.19
CA TYR A 470 3.28 14.72 -13.49
C TYR A 470 3.17 16.19 -13.88
N MET A 471 4.30 16.92 -13.92
CA MET A 471 4.33 18.34 -14.29
C MET A 471 4.05 18.57 -15.78
N LEU A 472 4.38 17.63 -16.64
CA LEU A 472 4.00 17.60 -18.07
C LEU A 472 2.51 17.24 -18.30
N ARG A 473 1.73 17.04 -17.25
CA ARG A 473 0.30 16.66 -17.34
C ARG A 473 0.06 15.34 -18.06
N LEU A 474 1.04 14.43 -18.09
CA LEU A 474 0.86 13.11 -18.68
C LEU A 474 -0.08 12.22 -17.83
N SER A 475 -0.50 11.09 -18.38
CA SER A 475 -1.41 10.14 -17.73
C SER A 475 -0.75 9.43 -16.54
N ILE A 476 -0.53 10.16 -15.46
CA ILE A 476 -0.12 9.63 -14.16
C ILE A 476 -1.27 9.92 -13.18
N PHE A 477 -1.77 8.88 -12.53
CA PHE A 477 -2.93 8.94 -11.63
C PHE A 477 -2.62 8.32 -10.27
#